data_01d06ec57e09870874f9e1dd380147ba
#
_entry.id   01d06ec57e09870874f9e1dd380147ba
#
_cell.length_a   1.000
_cell.length_b   1.000
_cell.length_c   1.000
_cell.angle_alpha   90.00
_cell.angle_beta   90.00
_cell.angle_gamma   90.00
#
_symmetry.space_group_name_H-M   'P 1'
#
loop_
_entity.id
_entity.type
_entity.pdbx_description
1 polymer ?
#
loop_
_entity_poly.entity_id
_entity_poly.type
_entity_poly.pdbx_seq_one_letter_code
_entity_poly.pdbx_strand_id
1 'polypeptide(L)'
;MKPPTKADLPFLPSEIMAEIFKRLPVRILTQFQCVCKDWKILIKNLFKTPSFIQDHLHHSGNRNPSLLLEQYHRRIRGIRLSVLDYDKQVHKVQESLLTNLRFNVDIVGSSNGLVCGKIIFKSTIYHHPLLVWNPMTREARKVLPKTIIDSELVDFVGFGFSPLDNDYKIVRIIVDDSNVIKPIEVYSLKCGSWKKIEFGNLLKGIRMSSGSVTVNGVMFWFARWFDDIDTILLVDLSKEVCTYISSMPYINFFSPRRLVKYENKLAVIANNIEGIDQSNRIHLWVMEEDRQCASKDDSERWRWTKIYTSEPYQSKCKDLNPVTIWGNEIVLLPYDQVENRDGKTTTLYLLNLITNEFKKIAARAYTYNYYQTRKRRPFYYNGKNIEIDIFNYVESLVSVGNINIEEH
;
A
#
# COMPACT_ATOMS: atom_id res chain seq x y z
N MET A 1 7.21 55.51 -22.76
CA MET A 1 6.19 54.52 -22.38
C MET A 1 6.28 54.34 -20.88
N LYS A 2 5.23 54.64 -20.12
CA LYS A 2 5.16 54.30 -18.69
C LYS A 2 5.02 52.80 -18.56
N PRO A 3 5.74 52.13 -17.63
CA PRO A 3 5.50 50.73 -17.37
C PRO A 3 4.06 50.53 -16.92
N PRO A 4 3.38 49.43 -17.32
CA PRO A 4 1.99 49.18 -16.94
C PRO A 4 1.91 49.12 -15.41
N THR A 5 0.95 49.87 -14.87
CA THR A 5 0.67 49.86 -13.44
C THR A 5 0.10 48.50 -13.06
N LYS A 6 0.30 48.08 -11.82
CA LYS A 6 -0.11 46.77 -11.25
C LYS A 6 -1.60 46.42 -11.42
N ALA A 7 -2.42 47.41 -11.86
CA ALA A 7 -3.87 47.29 -12.12
C ALA A 7 -4.21 46.77 -13.52
N ASP A 8 -3.26 46.68 -14.46
CA ASP A 8 -3.55 46.39 -15.87
C ASP A 8 -3.24 44.95 -16.30
N LEU A 9 -2.83 44.08 -15.36
CA LEU A 9 -2.70 42.66 -15.66
C LEU A 9 -4.05 41.97 -15.48
N PRO A 10 -4.52 41.19 -16.48
CA PRO A 10 -5.76 40.44 -16.36
C PRO A 10 -5.66 39.47 -15.20
N PHE A 11 -6.32 39.75 -14.10
CA PHE A 11 -6.37 38.91 -12.92
C PHE A 11 -7.39 37.80 -13.18
N LEU A 12 -6.93 36.54 -13.14
CA LEU A 12 -7.84 35.42 -13.25
C LEU A 12 -8.73 35.33 -11.99
N PRO A 13 -10.07 35.17 -12.17
CA PRO A 13 -10.97 34.93 -11.03
C PRO A 13 -10.47 33.76 -10.14
N SER A 14 -10.75 33.85 -8.84
CA SER A 14 -10.33 32.83 -7.85
C SER A 14 -10.84 31.44 -8.18
N GLU A 15 -12.04 31.37 -8.78
CA GLU A 15 -12.69 30.12 -9.22
C GLU A 15 -11.90 29.45 -10.35
N ILE A 16 -11.45 30.22 -11.33
CA ILE A 16 -10.62 29.69 -12.44
C ILE A 16 -9.26 29.27 -11.93
N MET A 17 -8.67 30.03 -11.00
CA MET A 17 -7.42 29.65 -10.36
C MET A 17 -7.57 28.34 -9.57
N ALA A 18 -8.67 28.17 -8.84
CA ALA A 18 -8.95 26.92 -8.12
C ALA A 18 -9.06 25.72 -9.09
N GLU A 19 -9.73 25.91 -10.26
CA GLU A 19 -9.81 24.87 -11.29
C GLU A 19 -8.44 24.49 -11.90
N ILE A 20 -7.56 25.47 -12.05
CA ILE A 20 -6.17 25.23 -12.48
C ILE A 20 -5.40 24.50 -11.38
N PHE A 21 -5.48 24.97 -10.14
CA PHE A 21 -4.76 24.42 -9.01
C PHE A 21 -5.19 22.98 -8.69
N LYS A 22 -6.43 22.65 -8.89
CA LYS A 22 -6.96 21.28 -8.74
C LYS A 22 -6.21 20.25 -9.60
N ARG A 23 -5.65 20.68 -10.74
CA ARG A 23 -4.94 19.82 -11.70
C ARG A 23 -3.44 19.77 -11.49
N LEU A 24 -2.90 20.55 -10.56
CA LEU A 24 -1.45 20.60 -10.30
C LEU A 24 -1.04 19.61 -9.21
N PRO A 25 0.17 19.05 -9.29
CA PRO A 25 0.72 18.23 -8.21
C PRO A 25 0.81 19.02 -6.89
N VAL A 26 0.64 18.35 -5.75
CA VAL A 26 0.71 18.98 -4.41
C VAL A 26 2.02 19.73 -4.20
N ARG A 27 3.12 19.15 -4.70
CA ARG A 27 4.45 19.78 -4.63
C ARG A 27 4.46 21.17 -5.31
N ILE A 28 3.85 21.28 -6.48
CA ILE A 28 3.76 22.56 -7.22
C ILE A 28 2.90 23.55 -6.47
N LEU A 29 1.74 23.12 -5.93
CA LEU A 29 0.87 23.96 -5.12
C LEU A 29 1.61 24.50 -3.88
N THR A 30 2.43 23.68 -3.24
CA THR A 30 3.24 24.10 -2.11
C THR A 30 4.25 25.18 -2.51
N GLN A 31 4.90 25.05 -3.67
CA GLN A 31 5.81 26.07 -4.21
C GLN A 31 5.09 27.36 -4.59
N PHE A 32 3.88 27.25 -5.13
CA PHE A 32 3.07 28.41 -5.53
C PHE A 32 2.66 29.30 -4.35
N GLN A 33 2.64 28.78 -3.13
CA GLN A 33 2.47 29.61 -1.93
C GLN A 33 3.59 30.65 -1.74
N CYS A 34 4.73 30.49 -2.42
CA CYS A 34 5.85 31.41 -2.34
C CYS A 34 5.82 32.50 -3.42
N VAL A 35 4.90 32.43 -4.40
CA VAL A 35 4.85 33.38 -5.54
C VAL A 35 4.36 34.76 -5.10
N CYS A 36 3.22 34.84 -4.39
CA CYS A 36 2.69 36.09 -3.83
C CYS A 36 1.80 35.81 -2.63
N LYS A 37 1.43 36.89 -1.91
CA LYS A 37 0.57 36.81 -0.71
C LYS A 37 -0.82 36.27 -1.04
N ASP A 38 -1.41 36.69 -2.17
CA ASP A 38 -2.77 36.33 -2.57
C ASP A 38 -2.84 34.85 -2.92
N TRP A 39 -1.88 34.32 -3.66
CA TRP A 39 -1.78 32.88 -3.95
C TRP A 39 -1.57 32.07 -2.68
N LYS A 40 -0.75 32.56 -1.76
CA LYS A 40 -0.54 31.89 -0.47
C LYS A 40 -1.84 31.76 0.33
N ILE A 41 -2.65 32.84 0.37
CA ILE A 41 -3.93 32.86 1.07
C ILE A 41 -4.92 31.94 0.37
N LEU A 42 -5.05 32.05 -0.96
CA LEU A 42 -5.96 31.21 -1.75
C LEU A 42 -5.63 29.73 -1.59
N ILE A 43 -4.38 29.33 -1.79
CA ILE A 43 -3.97 27.92 -1.69
C ILE A 43 -4.17 27.38 -0.28
N LYS A 44 -3.86 28.17 0.77
CA LYS A 44 -4.13 27.76 2.14
C LYS A 44 -5.61 27.56 2.43
N ASN A 45 -6.48 28.35 1.83
CA ASN A 45 -7.93 28.19 1.98
C ASN A 45 -8.41 26.94 1.22
N LEU A 46 -7.93 26.73 -0.01
CA LEU A 46 -8.24 25.55 -0.81
C LEU A 46 -7.82 24.25 -0.09
N PHE A 47 -6.66 24.24 0.57
CA PHE A 47 -6.18 23.09 1.36
C PHE A 47 -7.07 22.75 2.57
N LYS A 48 -7.96 23.66 2.97
CA LYS A 48 -8.96 23.44 4.04
C LYS A 48 -10.36 23.13 3.50
N THR A 49 -10.57 23.22 2.19
CA THR A 49 -11.87 23.06 1.55
C THR A 49 -12.08 21.57 1.17
N PRO A 50 -13.01 20.84 1.81
CA PRO A 50 -13.18 19.39 1.60
C PRO A 50 -13.47 19.03 0.14
N SER A 51 -14.31 19.80 -0.56
CA SER A 51 -14.61 19.55 -1.98
C SER A 51 -13.37 19.69 -2.86
N PHE A 52 -12.54 20.71 -2.63
CA PHE A 52 -11.28 20.86 -3.38
C PHE A 52 -10.33 19.69 -3.13
N ILE A 53 -10.20 19.23 -1.88
CA ILE A 53 -9.34 18.09 -1.51
C ILE A 53 -9.79 16.81 -2.23
N GLN A 54 -11.11 16.54 -2.24
CA GLN A 54 -11.68 15.38 -2.94
C GLN A 54 -11.48 15.46 -4.45
N ASP A 55 -11.78 16.61 -5.05
CA ASP A 55 -11.61 16.82 -6.49
C ASP A 55 -10.14 16.71 -6.89
N HIS A 56 -9.23 17.29 -6.10
CA HIS A 56 -7.79 17.19 -6.32
C HIS A 56 -7.32 15.72 -6.25
N LEU A 57 -7.78 14.97 -5.25
CA LEU A 57 -7.46 13.54 -5.11
C LEU A 57 -7.97 12.74 -6.32
N HIS A 58 -9.19 13.01 -6.78
CA HIS A 58 -9.75 12.35 -7.96
C HIS A 58 -8.92 12.64 -9.22
N HIS A 59 -8.53 13.90 -9.43
CA HIS A 59 -7.66 14.28 -10.55
C HIS A 59 -6.27 13.64 -10.45
N SER A 60 -5.69 13.58 -9.26
CA SER A 60 -4.38 12.96 -9.02
C SER A 60 -4.44 11.44 -9.23
N GLY A 61 -5.53 10.79 -8.82
CA GLY A 61 -5.73 9.33 -8.97
C GLY A 61 -5.91 8.91 -10.43
N ASN A 62 -6.50 9.74 -11.27
CA ASN A 62 -6.70 9.48 -12.70
C ASN A 62 -5.43 9.74 -13.53
N ARG A 63 -4.47 10.50 -13.00
CA ARG A 63 -3.14 10.65 -13.58
C ARG A 63 -2.26 9.57 -12.97
N ASN A 64 -1.90 8.58 -13.76
CA ASN A 64 -1.02 7.47 -13.43
C ASN A 64 -0.45 7.50 -12.00
N PRO A 65 -0.90 6.62 -11.10
CA PRO A 65 -0.42 6.61 -9.73
C PRO A 65 1.10 6.45 -9.72
N SER A 66 1.76 7.04 -8.75
CA SER A 66 3.18 6.85 -8.51
C SER A 66 3.40 5.57 -7.69
N LEU A 67 4.64 5.08 -7.64
CA LEU A 67 5.04 4.03 -6.72
C LEU A 67 5.78 4.64 -5.53
N LEU A 68 5.33 4.31 -4.32
CA LEU A 68 6.04 4.59 -3.09
C LEU A 68 7.00 3.43 -2.82
N LEU A 69 8.29 3.74 -2.80
CA LEU A 69 9.37 2.79 -2.54
C LEU A 69 9.83 2.95 -1.10
N GLU A 70 9.68 1.93 -0.30
CA GLU A 70 10.26 1.84 1.03
C GLU A 70 11.68 1.29 0.93
N GLN A 71 12.65 2.01 1.48
CA GLN A 71 14.06 1.65 1.41
C GLN A 71 14.72 1.81 2.75
N TYR A 72 15.37 0.76 3.25
CA TYR A 72 16.21 0.88 4.44
C TYR A 72 17.56 1.53 4.07
N HIS A 73 17.92 2.57 4.79
CA HIS A 73 19.16 3.31 4.55
C HIS A 73 20.18 3.13 5.68
N ARG A 74 21.31 2.45 5.39
CA ARG A 74 22.34 2.07 6.38
C ARG A 74 22.91 3.26 7.16
N ARG A 75 23.21 4.39 6.48
CA ARG A 75 23.86 5.55 7.14
C ARG A 75 22.98 6.21 8.18
N ILE A 76 21.69 6.31 7.90
CA ILE A 76 20.72 6.92 8.84
C ILE A 76 20.09 5.88 9.78
N ARG A 77 20.37 4.58 9.57
CA ARG A 77 19.76 3.45 10.30
C ARG A 77 18.23 3.54 10.37
N GLY A 78 17.60 3.95 9.28
CA GLY A 78 16.19 4.20 9.18
C GLY A 78 15.66 3.95 7.78
N ILE A 79 14.36 4.13 7.62
CA ILE A 79 13.66 3.96 6.35
C ILE A 79 13.69 5.28 5.58
N ARG A 80 13.99 5.18 4.30
CA ARG A 80 13.84 6.25 3.33
C ARG A 80 12.66 5.93 2.42
N LEU A 81 11.79 6.90 2.22
CA LEU A 81 10.73 6.82 1.23
C LEU A 81 11.13 7.59 -0.02
N SER A 82 10.87 6.99 -1.16
CA SER A 82 11.04 7.61 -2.46
C SER A 82 9.78 7.38 -3.28
N VAL A 83 9.42 8.34 -4.10
CA VAL A 83 8.33 8.20 -5.06
C VAL A 83 8.93 8.05 -6.45
N LEU A 84 8.53 7.01 -7.15
CA LEU A 84 8.79 6.82 -8.56
C LEU A 84 7.54 7.26 -9.31
N ASP A 85 7.65 8.32 -10.10
CA ASP A 85 6.56 8.82 -10.93
C ASP A 85 6.43 8.05 -12.25
N TYR A 86 5.38 8.35 -13.00
CA TYR A 86 5.10 7.69 -14.28
C TYR A 86 6.19 7.96 -15.34
N ASP A 87 6.84 9.11 -15.30
CA ASP A 87 7.98 9.45 -16.17
C ASP A 87 9.25 8.71 -15.76
N LYS A 88 9.14 7.79 -14.77
CA LYS A 88 10.23 6.96 -14.24
C LYS A 88 11.32 7.77 -13.54
N GLN A 89 10.94 8.97 -13.06
CA GLN A 89 11.82 9.80 -12.24
C GLN A 89 11.63 9.45 -10.76
N VAL A 90 12.73 9.22 -10.08
CA VAL A 90 12.72 8.96 -8.64
C VAL A 90 12.82 10.28 -7.89
N HIS A 91 11.75 10.63 -7.21
CA HIS A 91 11.70 11.78 -6.31
C HIS A 91 11.87 11.31 -4.86
N LYS A 92 12.76 11.95 -4.14
CA LYS A 92 12.87 11.70 -2.70
C LYS A 92 11.66 12.32 -2.00
N VAL A 93 10.88 11.50 -1.33
CA VAL A 93 9.91 11.98 -0.34
C VAL A 93 10.72 12.40 0.88
N GLN A 94 10.33 13.50 1.46
CA GLN A 94 11.08 14.20 2.49
C GLN A 94 11.51 13.28 3.64
N GLU A 95 12.81 13.24 3.88
CA GLU A 95 13.46 12.42 4.90
C GLU A 95 13.10 12.87 6.33
N SER A 96 12.61 14.10 6.53
CA SER A 96 12.62 14.75 7.83
C SER A 96 11.67 14.17 8.89
N LEU A 97 10.50 13.61 8.50
CA LEU A 97 9.58 13.02 9.48
C LEU A 97 10.04 11.66 10.00
N LEU A 98 10.69 10.86 9.13
CA LEU A 98 11.11 9.52 9.48
C LEU A 98 12.57 9.46 9.95
N THR A 99 13.41 10.42 9.55
CA THR A 99 14.84 10.46 9.92
C THR A 99 15.08 11.00 11.32
N ASN A 100 14.22 11.87 11.80
CA ASN A 100 14.30 12.38 13.19
C ASN A 100 13.74 11.38 14.21
N LEU A 101 13.03 10.35 13.75
CA LEU A 101 12.50 9.32 14.62
C LEU A 101 13.62 8.33 15.00
N ARG A 102 13.84 8.15 16.31
CA ARG A 102 14.79 7.16 16.86
C ARG A 102 14.34 5.70 16.68
N PHE A 103 13.34 5.45 15.83
CA PHE A 103 12.73 4.15 15.61
C PHE A 103 12.55 3.86 14.11
N ASN A 104 12.46 2.60 13.76
CA ASN A 104 12.12 2.17 12.40
C ASN A 104 10.61 2.14 12.22
N VAL A 105 10.13 2.41 11.01
CA VAL A 105 8.73 2.27 10.63
C VAL A 105 8.65 1.22 9.53
N ASP A 106 7.78 0.24 9.70
CA ASP A 106 7.49 -0.82 8.73
C ASP A 106 6.18 -0.43 8.01
N ILE A 107 6.21 -0.15 6.72
CA ILE A 107 5.04 0.33 6.01
C ILE A 107 4.01 -0.78 5.88
N VAL A 108 2.80 -0.48 6.29
CA VAL A 108 1.63 -1.39 6.23
C VAL A 108 0.89 -1.23 4.92
N GLY A 109 0.75 0.01 4.45
CA GLY A 109 0.03 0.30 3.23
C GLY A 109 -0.11 1.79 2.95
N SER A 110 -0.65 2.09 1.77
CA SER A 110 -1.00 3.42 1.32
C SER A 110 -2.42 3.44 0.79
N SER A 111 -3.16 4.50 1.08
CA SER A 111 -4.52 4.71 0.59
C SER A 111 -4.80 6.19 0.42
N ASN A 112 -5.22 6.60 -0.78
CA ASN A 112 -5.60 7.98 -1.11
C ASN A 112 -4.61 9.05 -0.62
N GLY A 113 -3.29 8.76 -0.73
CA GLY A 113 -2.21 9.67 -0.38
C GLY A 113 -1.81 9.67 1.09
N LEU A 114 -2.52 8.96 1.96
CA LEU A 114 -2.05 8.64 3.30
C LEU A 114 -1.24 7.36 3.31
N VAL A 115 -0.26 7.30 4.19
CA VAL A 115 0.59 6.13 4.42
C VAL A 115 0.43 5.70 5.87
N CYS A 116 0.33 4.41 6.11
CA CYS A 116 0.31 3.82 7.44
C CYS A 116 1.51 2.92 7.63
N GLY A 117 2.16 3.01 8.79
CA GLY A 117 3.28 2.15 9.15
C GLY A 117 3.25 1.78 10.62
N LYS A 118 3.90 0.67 10.93
CA LYS A 118 4.11 0.15 12.27
C LYS A 118 5.44 0.65 12.81
N ILE A 119 5.44 1.30 13.96
CA ILE A 119 6.65 1.77 14.62
C ILE A 119 7.35 0.59 15.30
N ILE A 120 8.58 0.31 14.90
CA ILE A 120 9.38 -0.80 15.45
C ILE A 120 10.42 -0.24 16.41
N PHE A 121 10.28 -0.56 17.69
CA PHE A 121 11.28 -0.25 18.70
C PHE A 121 12.36 -1.34 18.77
N LYS A 122 13.58 -0.96 19.15
CA LYS A 122 14.68 -1.89 19.41
C LYS A 122 14.49 -2.70 20.69
N SER A 123 13.65 -2.23 21.59
CA SER A 123 13.35 -2.91 22.84
C SER A 123 12.33 -4.04 22.61
N THR A 124 12.35 -5.02 23.51
CA THR A 124 11.45 -6.20 23.49
C THR A 124 10.00 -5.88 23.84
N ILE A 125 9.62 -4.60 23.85
CA ILE A 125 8.25 -4.17 24.15
C ILE A 125 7.39 -4.43 22.92
N TYR A 126 6.44 -5.32 23.07
CA TYR A 126 5.54 -5.82 22.02
C TYR A 126 4.42 -4.87 21.59
N HIS A 127 4.55 -3.58 22.00
CA HIS A 127 3.65 -2.52 21.61
C HIS A 127 4.23 -1.78 20.42
N HIS A 128 3.70 -2.06 19.25
CA HIS A 128 4.06 -1.32 18.05
C HIS A 128 2.98 -0.29 17.74
N PRO A 129 3.14 0.98 18.16
CA PRO A 129 2.25 2.03 17.74
C PRO A 129 2.22 2.12 16.22
N LEU A 130 1.09 2.57 15.70
CA LEU A 130 0.94 2.84 14.28
C LEU A 130 1.13 4.34 14.02
N LEU A 131 1.69 4.66 12.88
CA LEU A 131 1.85 6.01 12.40
C LEU A 131 1.07 6.15 11.09
N VAL A 132 0.12 7.07 11.05
CA VAL A 132 -0.54 7.47 9.81
C VAL A 132 -0.05 8.86 9.46
N TRP A 133 0.43 9.05 8.23
CA TRP A 133 0.92 10.36 7.82
C TRP A 133 0.66 10.64 6.35
N ASN A 134 0.64 11.91 6.00
CA ASN A 134 0.64 12.37 4.63
C ASN A 134 2.04 12.86 4.26
N PRO A 135 2.74 12.18 3.34
CA PRO A 135 4.09 12.57 2.93
C PRO A 135 4.16 13.97 2.30
N MET A 136 3.07 14.45 1.71
CA MET A 136 3.04 15.75 1.01
C MET A 136 2.77 16.91 1.96
N THR A 137 1.79 16.78 2.88
CA THR A 137 1.44 17.84 3.85
C THR A 137 2.32 17.80 5.10
N ARG A 138 3.04 16.69 5.33
CA ARG A 138 3.87 16.40 6.51
C ARG A 138 3.08 16.27 7.81
N GLU A 139 1.79 16.15 7.72
CA GLU A 139 0.97 15.85 8.88
C GLU A 139 1.12 14.38 9.26
N ALA A 140 1.18 14.10 10.55
CA ALA A 140 1.28 12.74 11.05
C ALA A 140 0.44 12.56 12.32
N ARG A 141 -0.08 11.34 12.49
CA ARG A 141 -0.87 10.94 13.65
C ARG A 141 -0.39 9.60 14.17
N LYS A 142 0.00 9.56 15.44
CA LYS A 142 0.32 8.32 16.15
C LYS A 142 -0.95 7.67 16.66
N VAL A 143 -1.12 6.40 16.40
CA VAL A 143 -2.25 5.59 16.84
C VAL A 143 -1.74 4.50 17.77
N LEU A 144 -2.16 4.52 19.02
CA LEU A 144 -1.79 3.49 19.98
C LEU A 144 -2.72 2.28 19.81
N PRO A 145 -2.19 1.04 19.78
CA PRO A 145 -3.01 -0.14 19.73
C PRO A 145 -3.86 -0.29 21.00
N LYS A 146 -5.09 -0.79 20.85
CA LYS A 146 -5.99 -0.99 21.98
C LYS A 146 -5.57 -2.20 22.82
N THR A 147 -5.24 -3.29 22.16
CA THR A 147 -4.80 -4.52 22.83
C THR A 147 -3.28 -4.60 22.82
N ILE A 148 -2.73 -4.81 24.01
CA ILE A 148 -1.32 -5.08 24.24
C ILE A 148 -1.05 -6.53 23.80
N ILE A 149 -0.01 -6.72 22.99
CA ILE A 149 0.41 -8.04 22.53
C ILE A 149 1.60 -8.48 23.40
N ASP A 150 1.54 -9.69 23.94
CA ASP A 150 2.71 -10.33 24.53
C ASP A 150 3.54 -11.09 23.48
N SER A 151 4.57 -11.79 23.90
CA SER A 151 5.55 -12.43 22.99
C SER A 151 5.00 -13.52 22.10
N GLU A 152 3.83 -14.04 22.43
CA GLU A 152 3.22 -15.22 21.79
C GLU A 152 2.19 -14.86 20.71
N LEU A 153 1.86 -13.57 20.60
CA LEU A 153 0.86 -13.09 19.65
C LEU A 153 1.51 -12.41 18.43
N VAL A 154 0.92 -12.64 17.27
CA VAL A 154 1.31 -11.99 16.01
C VAL A 154 0.16 -11.11 15.53
N ASP A 155 0.46 -9.90 15.09
CA ASP A 155 -0.53 -9.01 14.52
C ASP A 155 -0.31 -8.77 13.02
N PHE A 156 -1.40 -8.84 12.28
CA PHE A 156 -1.50 -8.46 10.88
C PHE A 156 -2.27 -7.15 10.80
N VAL A 157 -1.66 -6.14 10.20
CA VAL A 157 -2.25 -4.81 10.10
C VAL A 157 -2.53 -4.49 8.64
N GLY A 158 -3.70 -3.91 8.39
CA GLY A 158 -4.07 -3.37 7.09
C GLY A 158 -4.54 -1.93 7.22
N PHE A 159 -4.42 -1.15 6.15
CA PHE A 159 -4.82 0.24 6.07
C PHE A 159 -5.57 0.51 4.78
N GLY A 160 -6.73 1.17 4.88
CA GLY A 160 -7.56 1.45 3.72
C GLY A 160 -8.60 2.54 3.95
N PHE A 161 -9.26 2.92 2.87
CA PHE A 161 -10.33 3.92 2.87
C PHE A 161 -11.69 3.24 2.66
N SER A 162 -12.67 3.60 3.50
CA SER A 162 -14.07 3.24 3.35
C SER A 162 -14.82 4.37 2.65
N PRO A 163 -15.23 4.19 1.37
CA PRO A 163 -15.93 5.23 0.62
C PRO A 163 -17.31 5.57 1.21
N LEU A 164 -18.01 4.57 1.75
CA LEU A 164 -19.35 4.77 2.32
C LEU A 164 -19.33 5.60 3.60
N ASP A 165 -18.34 5.40 4.46
CA ASP A 165 -18.19 6.17 5.70
C ASP A 165 -17.41 7.47 5.50
N ASN A 166 -16.77 7.61 4.33
CA ASN A 166 -15.77 8.65 4.06
C ASN A 166 -14.73 8.73 5.19
N ASP A 167 -14.10 7.56 5.48
CA ASP A 167 -13.20 7.39 6.60
C ASP A 167 -12.00 6.47 6.24
N TYR A 168 -10.85 6.77 6.81
CA TYR A 168 -9.68 5.89 6.77
C TYR A 168 -9.70 4.95 7.96
N LYS A 169 -9.56 3.67 7.70
CA LYS A 169 -9.59 2.65 8.76
C LYS A 169 -8.32 1.82 8.78
N ILE A 170 -7.89 1.49 10.00
CA ILE A 170 -6.83 0.53 10.25
C ILE A 170 -7.49 -0.72 10.81
N VAL A 171 -7.21 -1.86 10.19
CA VAL A 171 -7.67 -3.17 10.68
C VAL A 171 -6.48 -3.89 11.28
N ARG A 172 -6.64 -4.42 12.49
CA ARG A 172 -5.64 -5.20 13.19
C ARG A 172 -6.20 -6.56 13.55
N ILE A 173 -5.58 -7.61 13.02
CA ILE A 173 -5.93 -9.01 13.24
C ILE A 173 -4.83 -9.61 14.11
N ILE A 174 -5.19 -10.08 15.28
CA ILE A 174 -4.26 -10.68 16.24
C ILE A 174 -4.46 -12.19 16.21
N VAL A 175 -3.37 -12.93 16.07
CA VAL A 175 -3.38 -14.40 16.01
C VAL A 175 -2.47 -14.93 17.10
N ASP A 176 -2.95 -15.92 17.86
CA ASP A 176 -2.14 -16.59 18.88
C ASP A 176 -1.30 -17.76 18.31
N ASP A 177 -0.44 -18.33 19.13
CA ASP A 177 0.45 -19.44 18.75
C ASP A 177 -0.31 -20.71 18.29
N SER A 178 -1.59 -20.85 18.70
CA SER A 178 -2.48 -21.91 18.23
C SER A 178 -3.18 -21.58 16.92
N ASN A 179 -2.77 -20.48 16.26
CA ASN A 179 -3.39 -19.94 15.06
C ASN A 179 -4.90 -19.65 15.21
N VAL A 180 -5.32 -19.20 16.39
CA VAL A 180 -6.67 -18.73 16.66
C VAL A 180 -6.69 -17.22 16.52
N ILE A 181 -7.56 -16.70 15.64
CA ILE A 181 -7.77 -15.27 15.51
C ILE A 181 -8.54 -14.77 16.74
N LYS A 182 -7.97 -13.75 17.40
CA LYS A 182 -8.63 -12.98 18.45
C LYS A 182 -9.62 -11.98 17.82
N PRO A 183 -10.51 -11.33 18.61
CA PRO A 183 -11.37 -10.30 18.06
C PRO A 183 -10.60 -9.27 17.24
N ILE A 184 -11.08 -9.00 16.02
CA ILE A 184 -10.45 -8.05 15.11
C ILE A 184 -10.68 -6.64 15.62
N GLU A 185 -9.64 -5.82 15.59
CA GLU A 185 -9.69 -4.42 16.00
C GLU A 185 -9.73 -3.52 14.76
N VAL A 186 -10.67 -2.58 14.72
CA VAL A 186 -10.80 -1.57 13.66
C VAL A 186 -10.69 -0.18 14.28
N TYR A 187 -9.74 0.61 13.78
CA TYR A 187 -9.59 2.01 14.14
C TYR A 187 -10.17 2.91 13.07
N SER A 188 -11.00 3.84 13.47
CA SER A 188 -11.51 4.91 12.63
C SER A 188 -10.66 6.17 12.81
N LEU A 189 -10.07 6.68 11.74
CA LEU A 189 -9.34 7.95 11.79
C LEU A 189 -10.28 9.12 12.12
N LYS A 190 -11.49 9.09 11.57
CA LYS A 190 -12.52 10.11 11.77
C LYS A 190 -12.99 10.17 13.22
N CYS A 191 -13.28 9.00 13.83
CA CYS A 191 -13.74 8.92 15.21
C CYS A 191 -12.60 8.95 16.23
N GLY A 192 -11.37 8.62 15.83
CA GLY A 192 -10.21 8.56 16.71
C GLY A 192 -10.26 7.41 17.72
N SER A 193 -11.00 6.35 17.43
CA SER A 193 -11.25 5.26 18.39
C SER A 193 -11.19 3.88 17.76
N TRP A 194 -10.87 2.88 18.59
CA TRP A 194 -10.88 1.47 18.25
C TRP A 194 -12.20 0.82 18.58
N LYS A 195 -12.70 -0.02 17.68
CA LYS A 195 -13.82 -0.92 17.87
C LYS A 195 -13.35 -2.37 17.69
N LYS A 196 -13.91 -3.31 18.44
CA LYS A 196 -13.69 -4.75 18.22
C LYS A 196 -14.81 -5.29 17.36
N ILE A 197 -14.46 -6.12 16.39
CA ILE A 197 -15.39 -6.90 15.58
C ILE A 197 -15.26 -8.34 16.06
N GLU A 198 -16.40 -8.91 16.47
CA GLU A 198 -16.49 -10.32 16.73
C GLU A 198 -16.93 -11.04 15.45
N PHE A 199 -16.28 -12.12 15.16
CA PHE A 199 -16.71 -13.05 14.13
C PHE A 199 -16.80 -14.43 14.79
N GLY A 200 -17.81 -15.21 14.42
CA GLY A 200 -18.12 -16.48 15.07
C GLY A 200 -16.93 -17.45 15.10
N ASN A 201 -17.06 -18.57 15.76
CA ASN A 201 -16.04 -19.61 16.01
C ASN A 201 -15.34 -20.19 14.75
N LEU A 202 -15.56 -19.61 13.57
CA LEU A 202 -15.20 -20.12 12.27
C LEU A 202 -13.72 -20.02 11.91
N LEU A 203 -12.91 -19.26 12.66
CA LEU A 203 -11.53 -18.99 12.24
C LEU A 203 -10.47 -19.55 13.21
N LYS A 204 -10.62 -20.82 13.59
CA LYS A 204 -9.57 -21.59 14.25
C LYS A 204 -8.71 -22.26 13.18
N GLY A 205 -7.40 -22.22 13.36
CA GLY A 205 -6.49 -22.93 12.48
C GLY A 205 -6.17 -22.26 11.16
N ILE A 206 -6.31 -20.93 11.12
CA ILE A 206 -5.99 -20.14 9.93
C ILE A 206 -4.61 -19.49 10.06
N ARG A 207 -3.80 -19.66 9.04
CA ARG A 207 -2.51 -18.97 8.90
C ARG A 207 -2.67 -17.80 7.95
N MET A 208 -2.22 -16.63 8.35
CA MET A 208 -2.32 -15.42 7.55
C MET A 208 -0.99 -15.05 6.91
N SER A 209 -1.02 -14.45 5.73
CA SER A 209 0.14 -13.83 5.12
C SER A 209 0.22 -12.34 5.46
N SER A 210 1.43 -11.79 5.44
CA SER A 210 1.64 -10.35 5.57
C SER A 210 1.23 -9.64 4.27
N GLY A 211 0.68 -8.45 4.42
CA GLY A 211 0.23 -7.60 3.33
C GLY A 211 -1.26 -7.73 3.05
N SER A 212 -1.90 -6.59 2.99
CA SER A 212 -3.32 -6.44 2.67
C SER A 212 -3.50 -5.61 1.41
N VAL A 213 -4.64 -5.77 0.75
CA VAL A 213 -5.09 -4.86 -0.29
C VAL A 213 -6.50 -4.40 0.01
N THR A 214 -6.78 -3.12 -0.23
CA THR A 214 -8.13 -2.56 -0.05
C THR A 214 -8.72 -2.23 -1.42
N VAL A 215 -9.90 -2.78 -1.68
CA VAL A 215 -10.67 -2.54 -2.92
C VAL A 215 -12.09 -2.16 -2.53
N ASN A 216 -12.56 -1.00 -2.97
CA ASN A 216 -13.92 -0.51 -2.75
C ASN A 216 -14.42 -0.59 -1.30
N GLY A 217 -13.54 -0.28 -0.33
CA GLY A 217 -13.89 -0.32 1.10
C GLY A 217 -13.88 -1.71 1.73
N VAL A 218 -13.42 -2.73 1.01
CA VAL A 218 -13.19 -4.07 1.55
C VAL A 218 -11.69 -4.35 1.56
N MET A 219 -11.19 -4.84 2.68
CA MET A 219 -9.78 -5.15 2.88
C MET A 219 -9.57 -6.67 2.85
N PHE A 220 -8.55 -7.11 2.12
CA PHE A 220 -8.32 -8.52 1.82
C PHE A 220 -6.92 -8.94 2.23
N TRP A 221 -6.78 -10.20 2.73
CA TRP A 221 -5.53 -10.87 3.03
C TRP A 221 -5.51 -12.27 2.46
N PHE A 222 -4.37 -12.75 1.99
CA PHE A 222 -4.17 -14.17 1.82
C PHE A 222 -4.16 -14.86 3.17
N ALA A 223 -4.83 -16.00 3.24
CA ALA A 223 -4.85 -16.87 4.39
C ALA A 223 -4.84 -18.34 3.93
N ARG A 224 -4.61 -19.25 4.86
CA ARG A 224 -4.60 -20.68 4.61
C ARG A 224 -5.08 -21.43 5.84
N TRP A 225 -5.94 -22.40 5.63
CA TRP A 225 -6.37 -23.33 6.66
C TRP A 225 -5.29 -24.36 6.98
N PHE A 226 -5.39 -25.06 8.12
CA PHE A 226 -4.45 -26.12 8.49
C PHE A 226 -4.42 -27.31 7.53
N ASP A 227 -5.50 -27.54 6.81
CA ASP A 227 -5.60 -28.55 5.73
C ASP A 227 -4.99 -28.08 4.40
N ASP A 228 -4.20 -27.01 4.44
CA ASP A 228 -3.51 -26.38 3.31
C ASP A 228 -4.44 -25.83 2.21
N ILE A 229 -5.70 -25.59 2.52
CA ILE A 229 -6.62 -24.90 1.61
C ILE A 229 -6.35 -23.39 1.65
N ASP A 230 -5.99 -22.84 0.50
CA ASP A 230 -5.83 -21.40 0.32
C ASP A 230 -7.18 -20.67 0.39
N THR A 231 -7.21 -19.57 1.09
CA THR A 231 -8.40 -18.76 1.27
C THR A 231 -8.05 -17.27 1.28
N ILE A 232 -9.03 -16.41 1.14
CA ILE A 232 -8.89 -14.97 1.29
C ILE A 232 -9.78 -14.54 2.46
N LEU A 233 -9.16 -13.98 3.49
CA LEU A 233 -9.88 -13.31 4.56
C LEU A 233 -10.20 -11.89 4.12
N LEU A 234 -11.42 -11.45 4.37
CA LEU A 234 -11.86 -10.10 4.04
C LEU A 234 -12.56 -9.41 5.21
N VAL A 235 -12.38 -8.10 5.30
CA VAL A 235 -13.06 -7.22 6.24
C VAL A 235 -13.73 -6.10 5.46
N ASP A 236 -15.06 -6.06 5.49
CA ASP A 236 -15.85 -4.93 4.99
C ASP A 236 -15.70 -3.76 5.98
N LEU A 237 -15.06 -2.69 5.55
CA LEU A 237 -14.74 -1.57 6.42
C LEU A 237 -15.97 -0.76 6.85
N SER A 238 -17.03 -0.74 6.06
CA SER A 238 -18.25 0.00 6.37
C SER A 238 -19.18 -0.78 7.27
N LYS A 239 -19.40 -2.06 6.97
CA LYS A 239 -20.25 -2.94 7.75
C LYS A 239 -19.56 -3.46 9.01
N GLU A 240 -18.21 -3.38 9.03
CA GLU A 240 -17.36 -3.91 10.09
C GLU A 240 -17.64 -5.42 10.34
N VAL A 241 -17.71 -6.16 9.25
CA VAL A 241 -17.92 -7.61 9.24
C VAL A 241 -16.71 -8.29 8.62
N CYS A 242 -16.29 -9.40 9.23
CA CYS A 242 -15.24 -10.26 8.71
C CYS A 242 -15.83 -11.55 8.15
N THR A 243 -15.36 -11.97 6.98
CA THR A 243 -15.72 -13.24 6.34
C THR A 243 -14.53 -13.76 5.50
N TYR A 244 -14.70 -14.87 4.81
CA TYR A 244 -13.66 -15.45 3.97
C TYR A 244 -14.21 -15.95 2.64
N ILE A 245 -13.31 -16.11 1.66
CA ILE A 245 -13.59 -16.65 0.33
C ILE A 245 -12.72 -17.88 0.14
N SER A 246 -13.33 -19.07 0.03
CA SER A 246 -12.61 -20.34 -0.18
C SER A 246 -12.27 -20.59 -1.64
N SER A 247 -13.00 -19.95 -2.58
CA SER A 247 -12.73 -20.11 -4.01
C SER A 247 -11.49 -19.32 -4.39
N MET A 248 -10.42 -20.02 -4.72
CA MET A 248 -9.15 -19.44 -5.20
C MET A 248 -8.81 -19.98 -6.58
N PRO A 249 -8.15 -19.20 -7.46
CA PRO A 249 -7.59 -19.76 -8.68
C PRO A 249 -6.54 -20.82 -8.32
N TYR A 250 -6.46 -21.87 -9.15
CA TYR A 250 -5.39 -22.84 -8.99
C TYR A 250 -4.05 -22.19 -9.29
N ILE A 251 -3.28 -21.97 -8.24
CA ILE A 251 -1.94 -21.42 -8.29
C ILE A 251 -1.04 -22.38 -7.52
N ASN A 252 0.09 -22.77 -8.11
CA ASN A 252 1.03 -23.63 -7.43
C ASN A 252 1.42 -23.02 -6.07
N PHE A 253 1.39 -23.85 -5.04
CA PHE A 253 1.66 -23.47 -3.66
C PHE A 253 2.96 -22.68 -3.46
N PHE A 254 4.02 -23.09 -4.16
CA PHE A 254 5.34 -22.46 -4.05
C PHE A 254 5.52 -21.25 -4.96
N SER A 255 4.51 -20.92 -5.76
CA SER A 255 4.59 -19.79 -6.69
C SER A 255 4.46 -18.47 -5.96
N PRO A 256 5.37 -17.52 -6.20
CA PRO A 256 5.21 -16.15 -5.73
C PRO A 256 3.91 -15.54 -6.22
N ARG A 257 3.11 -14.99 -5.29
CA ARG A 257 1.80 -14.42 -5.60
C ARG A 257 1.49 -13.20 -4.74
N ARG A 258 0.67 -12.29 -5.26
CA ARG A 258 0.26 -11.07 -4.57
C ARG A 258 -1.19 -10.74 -4.83
N LEU A 259 -1.93 -10.33 -3.77
CA LEU A 259 -3.22 -9.66 -3.94
C LEU A 259 -2.97 -8.22 -4.39
N VAL A 260 -3.70 -7.78 -5.39
CA VAL A 260 -3.61 -6.43 -5.94
C VAL A 260 -5.00 -5.89 -6.30
N LYS A 261 -5.09 -4.58 -6.45
CA LYS A 261 -6.24 -3.93 -7.06
C LYS A 261 -6.01 -3.78 -8.56
N TYR A 262 -6.95 -4.24 -9.37
CA TYR A 262 -6.97 -4.05 -10.82
C TYR A 262 -8.37 -3.60 -11.26
N GLU A 263 -8.48 -2.45 -11.93
CA GLU A 263 -9.75 -1.88 -12.43
C GLU A 263 -10.88 -1.89 -11.37
N ASN A 264 -10.57 -1.47 -10.14
CA ASN A 264 -11.50 -1.50 -9.00
C ASN A 264 -12.02 -2.89 -8.60
N LYS A 265 -11.37 -3.96 -9.04
CA LYS A 265 -11.64 -5.35 -8.64
C LYS A 265 -10.45 -5.91 -7.85
N LEU A 266 -10.72 -6.94 -7.05
CA LEU A 266 -9.67 -7.75 -6.43
C LEU A 266 -9.03 -8.62 -7.51
N ALA A 267 -7.70 -8.66 -7.52
CA ALA A 267 -6.95 -9.47 -8.45
C ALA A 267 -5.79 -10.20 -7.76
N VAL A 268 -5.30 -11.25 -8.38
CA VAL A 268 -4.11 -11.99 -7.99
C VAL A 268 -3.12 -11.99 -9.13
N ILE A 269 -1.90 -11.57 -8.84
CA ILE A 269 -0.77 -11.80 -9.73
C ILE A 269 -0.01 -13.02 -9.20
N ALA A 270 0.31 -13.95 -10.06
CA ALA A 270 1.12 -15.12 -9.71
C ALA A 270 2.20 -15.36 -10.76
N ASN A 271 3.37 -15.82 -10.28
CA ASN A 271 4.44 -16.29 -11.13
C ASN A 271 4.49 -17.82 -11.06
N ASN A 272 3.95 -18.49 -12.05
CA ASN A 272 3.88 -19.94 -12.11
C ASN A 272 4.90 -20.51 -13.08
N ILE A 273 5.43 -21.68 -12.73
CA ILE A 273 6.18 -22.51 -13.66
C ILE A 273 5.17 -23.39 -14.38
N GLU A 274 5.03 -23.24 -15.69
CA GLU A 274 4.09 -24.00 -16.52
C GLU A 274 4.76 -24.57 -17.76
N GLY A 275 4.11 -25.62 -18.31
CA GLY A 275 4.52 -26.22 -19.56
C GLY A 275 5.59 -27.30 -19.43
N ILE A 276 5.86 -28.00 -20.55
CA ILE A 276 6.87 -29.07 -20.66
C ILE A 276 8.28 -28.47 -20.50
N ASP A 277 8.45 -27.22 -20.88
CA ASP A 277 9.69 -26.44 -20.80
C ASP A 277 9.98 -25.88 -19.40
N GLN A 278 9.06 -26.05 -18.44
CA GLN A 278 9.14 -25.51 -17.08
C GLN A 278 9.50 -24.01 -17.07
N SER A 279 8.93 -23.25 -18.01
CA SER A 279 9.15 -21.81 -18.11
C SER A 279 8.33 -21.04 -17.10
N ASN A 280 8.89 -19.93 -16.61
CA ASN A 280 8.16 -18.99 -15.76
C ASN A 280 7.17 -18.15 -16.58
N ARG A 281 5.94 -18.03 -16.09
CA ARG A 281 4.90 -17.17 -16.67
C ARG A 281 4.21 -16.35 -15.58
N ILE A 282 3.93 -15.11 -15.89
CA ILE A 282 3.16 -14.23 -15.00
C ILE A 282 1.70 -14.32 -15.41
N HIS A 283 0.83 -14.62 -14.46
CA HIS A 283 -0.62 -14.67 -14.64
C HIS A 283 -1.30 -13.57 -13.85
N LEU A 284 -2.36 -13.01 -14.41
CA LEU A 284 -3.27 -12.10 -13.72
C LEU A 284 -4.67 -12.71 -13.71
N TRP A 285 -5.19 -12.90 -12.50
CA TRP A 285 -6.55 -13.37 -12.25
C TRP A 285 -7.36 -12.25 -11.64
N VAL A 286 -8.60 -12.06 -12.08
CA VAL A 286 -9.52 -11.05 -11.53
C VAL A 286 -10.72 -11.76 -10.94
N MET A 287 -11.12 -11.29 -9.76
CA MET A 287 -12.30 -11.78 -9.05
C MET A 287 -13.53 -11.01 -9.51
N GLU A 288 -14.58 -11.74 -9.88
CA GLU A 288 -15.86 -11.21 -10.33
C GLU A 288 -16.99 -11.85 -9.52
N GLU A 289 -18.06 -11.07 -9.29
CA GLU A 289 -19.26 -11.57 -8.66
C GLU A 289 -20.10 -12.34 -9.69
N ASP A 290 -20.41 -13.61 -9.41
CA ASP A 290 -21.30 -14.40 -10.26
C ASP A 290 -22.75 -14.06 -9.97
N ARG A 291 -23.32 -13.17 -10.78
CA ARG A 291 -24.71 -12.69 -10.63
C ARG A 291 -25.77 -13.76 -10.87
N GLN A 292 -25.40 -14.91 -11.43
CA GLN A 292 -26.33 -16.00 -11.70
C GLN A 292 -26.56 -16.89 -10.45
N CYS A 293 -25.70 -16.75 -9.43
CA CYS A 293 -25.74 -17.58 -8.21
C CYS A 293 -26.35 -16.88 -7.01
N ALA A 294 -27.32 -16.00 -7.18
CA ALA A 294 -27.94 -15.19 -6.10
C ALA A 294 -28.64 -16.01 -4.99
N SER A 295 -28.70 -17.34 -5.07
CA SER A 295 -29.36 -18.25 -4.12
C SER A 295 -28.42 -19.25 -3.44
N LYS A 296 -27.10 -19.14 -3.65
CA LYS A 296 -26.11 -20.09 -3.13
C LYS A 296 -25.25 -19.48 -2.03
N ASP A 297 -24.61 -20.34 -1.25
CA ASP A 297 -23.66 -19.99 -0.18
C ASP A 297 -22.68 -18.89 -0.62
N ASP A 298 -22.35 -17.97 0.27
CA ASP A 298 -21.46 -16.84 -0.02
C ASP A 298 -20.11 -17.24 -0.65
N SER A 299 -19.68 -18.49 -0.46
CA SER A 299 -18.46 -19.04 -1.05
C SER A 299 -18.54 -19.29 -2.57
N GLU A 300 -19.73 -19.54 -3.13
CA GLU A 300 -19.93 -19.78 -4.57
C GLU A 300 -20.26 -18.51 -5.36
N ARG A 301 -20.38 -17.39 -4.68
CA ARG A 301 -20.69 -16.09 -5.26
C ARG A 301 -19.54 -15.50 -6.05
N TRP A 302 -18.31 -15.96 -5.85
CA TRP A 302 -17.11 -15.38 -6.40
C TRP A 302 -16.46 -16.30 -7.43
N ARG A 303 -16.20 -15.75 -8.63
CA ARG A 303 -15.51 -16.43 -9.73
C ARG A 303 -14.20 -15.74 -10.02
N TRP A 304 -13.14 -16.53 -10.28
CA TRP A 304 -11.85 -16.04 -10.75
C TRP A 304 -11.71 -16.25 -12.25
N THR A 305 -11.40 -15.19 -12.98
CA THR A 305 -11.16 -15.22 -14.43
C THR A 305 -9.70 -14.88 -14.68
N LYS A 306 -8.99 -15.77 -15.40
CA LYS A 306 -7.63 -15.49 -15.85
C LYS A 306 -7.72 -14.56 -17.06
N ILE A 307 -7.27 -13.31 -16.91
CA ILE A 307 -7.37 -12.28 -17.95
C ILE A 307 -6.05 -12.06 -18.68
N TYR A 308 -4.93 -12.52 -18.12
CA TYR A 308 -3.62 -12.33 -18.71
C TYR A 308 -2.68 -13.49 -18.38
N THR A 309 -1.85 -13.85 -19.37
CA THR A 309 -0.71 -14.77 -19.24
C THR A 309 0.44 -14.21 -20.06
N SER A 310 1.60 -14.01 -19.44
CA SER A 310 2.78 -13.53 -20.16
C SER A 310 3.35 -14.58 -21.10
N GLU A 311 4.13 -14.15 -22.09
CA GLU A 311 5.07 -15.04 -22.76
C GLU A 311 6.02 -15.68 -21.75
N PRO A 312 6.55 -16.88 -22.07
CA PRO A 312 7.55 -17.51 -21.23
C PRO A 312 8.79 -16.62 -21.15
N TYR A 313 9.27 -16.40 -19.94
CA TYR A 313 10.51 -15.65 -19.78
C TYR A 313 11.58 -16.51 -19.12
N GLN A 314 12.77 -16.46 -19.70
CA GLN A 314 13.98 -17.00 -19.10
C GLN A 314 14.74 -15.84 -18.48
N SER A 315 14.56 -15.63 -17.19
CA SER A 315 15.35 -14.63 -16.49
C SER A 315 16.68 -15.24 -16.04
N LYS A 316 17.78 -14.48 -16.21
CA LYS A 316 19.01 -14.77 -15.48
C LYS A 316 18.81 -14.67 -13.97
N CYS A 317 17.76 -13.98 -13.54
CA CYS A 317 17.22 -13.94 -12.17
C CYS A 317 16.11 -15.00 -12.12
N LYS A 318 16.35 -16.14 -11.48
CA LYS A 318 15.51 -17.34 -11.54
C LYS A 318 14.04 -17.12 -11.20
N ASP A 319 13.68 -16.18 -10.33
CA ASP A 319 12.30 -15.96 -9.93
C ASP A 319 12.01 -14.45 -9.80
N LEU A 320 10.92 -14.01 -10.38
CA LEU A 320 10.39 -12.65 -10.21
C LEU A 320 9.18 -12.68 -9.28
N ASN A 321 9.23 -11.89 -8.21
CA ASN A 321 8.14 -11.73 -7.28
C ASN A 321 7.19 -10.62 -7.77
N PRO A 322 5.91 -10.91 -7.97
CA PRO A 322 4.94 -9.88 -8.26
C PRO A 322 4.72 -8.99 -7.03
N VAL A 323 4.60 -7.68 -7.28
CA VAL A 323 4.46 -6.69 -6.21
C VAL A 323 3.14 -5.94 -6.32
N THR A 324 2.88 -5.30 -7.45
CA THR A 324 1.68 -4.52 -7.69
C THR A 324 1.44 -4.30 -9.18
N ILE A 325 0.32 -3.68 -9.53
CA ILE A 325 0.03 -3.17 -10.87
C ILE A 325 0.17 -1.65 -10.85
N TRP A 326 0.90 -1.10 -11.81
CA TRP A 326 1.14 0.31 -11.97
C TRP A 326 0.75 0.76 -13.39
N GLY A 327 -0.39 1.39 -13.52
CA GLY A 327 -1.00 1.64 -14.81
C GLY A 327 -1.26 0.31 -15.55
N ASN A 328 -0.69 0.16 -16.72
CA ASN A 328 -0.76 -1.07 -17.52
C ASN A 328 0.46 -1.99 -17.34
N GLU A 329 1.24 -1.79 -16.29
CA GLU A 329 2.46 -2.55 -16.06
C GLU A 329 2.39 -3.33 -14.73
N ILE A 330 2.77 -4.61 -14.76
CA ILE A 330 2.99 -5.40 -13.55
C ILE A 330 4.41 -5.09 -13.05
N VAL A 331 4.51 -4.69 -11.79
CA VAL A 331 5.79 -4.44 -11.10
C VAL A 331 6.28 -5.74 -10.50
N LEU A 332 7.50 -6.12 -10.82
CA LEU A 332 8.15 -7.35 -10.41
C LEU A 332 9.52 -7.06 -9.77
N LEU A 333 9.83 -7.81 -8.73
CA LEU A 333 11.13 -7.77 -8.06
C LEU A 333 11.85 -9.11 -8.22
N PRO A 334 13.15 -9.14 -8.56
CA PRO A 334 13.90 -10.39 -8.59
C PRO A 334 13.99 -11.00 -7.19
N TYR A 335 13.78 -12.32 -7.10
CA TYR A 335 13.87 -13.08 -5.86
C TYR A 335 15.30 -13.08 -5.29
N ASP A 336 16.28 -13.30 -6.15
CA ASP A 336 17.69 -13.18 -5.82
C ASP A 336 18.14 -11.76 -6.12
N GLN A 337 17.83 -10.81 -5.27
CA GLN A 337 18.63 -9.59 -5.20
C GLN A 337 19.98 -10.00 -4.61
N VAL A 338 20.84 -10.55 -5.49
CA VAL A 338 22.24 -10.82 -5.16
C VAL A 338 22.77 -9.54 -4.51
N GLU A 339 23.31 -9.68 -3.33
CA GLU A 339 24.09 -8.66 -2.66
C GLU A 339 25.04 -8.02 -3.69
N ASN A 340 24.59 -6.96 -4.34
CA ASN A 340 25.53 -6.05 -4.94
C ASN A 340 26.31 -5.49 -3.75
N ARG A 341 27.50 -6.04 -3.52
CA ARG A 341 28.40 -5.67 -2.40
C ARG A 341 28.59 -4.15 -2.28
N ASP A 342 28.22 -3.41 -3.32
CA ASP A 342 28.27 -1.94 -3.38
C ASP A 342 26.98 -1.24 -2.91
N GLY A 343 25.89 -1.98 -2.60
CA GLY A 343 24.67 -1.45 -1.97
C GLY A 343 23.96 -0.34 -2.75
N LYS A 344 24.04 -0.30 -4.08
CA LYS A 344 23.74 0.93 -4.83
C LYS A 344 22.46 0.92 -5.66
N THR A 345 21.94 -0.21 -6.11
CA THR A 345 20.74 -0.18 -6.99
C THR A 345 19.88 -1.42 -6.84
N THR A 346 18.59 -1.20 -6.63
CA THR A 346 17.56 -2.22 -6.79
C THR A 346 17.08 -2.20 -8.23
N THR A 347 16.90 -3.37 -8.79
CA THR A 347 16.33 -3.52 -10.13
C THR A 347 14.85 -3.84 -10.00
N LEU A 348 14.01 -3.05 -10.64
CA LEU A 348 12.60 -3.34 -10.87
C LEU A 348 12.43 -3.85 -12.30
N TYR A 349 11.54 -4.80 -12.48
CA TYR A 349 11.07 -5.20 -13.80
C TYR A 349 9.63 -4.76 -13.96
N LEU A 350 9.30 -4.16 -15.08
CA LEU A 350 7.94 -3.82 -15.48
C LEU A 350 7.56 -4.71 -16.64
N LEU A 351 6.45 -5.41 -16.50
CA LEU A 351 5.84 -6.21 -17.56
C LEU A 351 4.59 -5.49 -18.05
N ASN A 352 4.62 -5.03 -19.30
CA ASN A 352 3.49 -4.35 -19.89
C ASN A 352 2.38 -5.34 -20.26
N LEU A 353 1.17 -5.13 -19.77
CA LEU A 353 0.01 -6.01 -19.98
C LEU A 353 -0.53 -6.00 -21.42
N ILE A 354 -0.19 -4.95 -22.20
CA ILE A 354 -0.67 -4.80 -23.59
C ILE A 354 0.37 -5.34 -24.58
N THR A 355 1.64 -4.93 -24.42
CA THR A 355 2.70 -5.29 -25.37
C THR A 355 3.44 -6.57 -25.00
N ASN A 356 3.24 -7.07 -23.78
CA ASN A 356 3.95 -8.22 -23.22
C ASN A 356 5.47 -8.04 -23.09
N GLU A 357 5.93 -6.80 -23.11
CA GLU A 357 7.34 -6.47 -23.04
C GLU A 357 7.81 -6.31 -21.58
N PHE A 358 8.97 -6.86 -21.29
CA PHE A 358 9.68 -6.66 -20.04
C PHE A 358 10.63 -5.46 -20.14
N LYS A 359 10.49 -4.51 -19.24
CA LYS A 359 11.37 -3.37 -19.11
C LYS A 359 12.08 -3.39 -17.77
N LYS A 360 13.40 -3.24 -17.81
CA LYS A 360 14.24 -3.13 -16.60
C LYS A 360 14.37 -1.68 -16.19
N ILE A 361 14.10 -1.35 -14.92
CA ILE A 361 14.33 -0.04 -14.33
C ILE A 361 15.31 -0.20 -13.18
N ALA A 362 16.36 0.60 -13.18
CA ALA A 362 17.28 0.71 -12.06
C ALA A 362 16.73 1.76 -11.08
N ALA A 363 16.11 1.33 -9.98
CA ALA A 363 15.80 2.21 -8.87
C ALA A 363 17.03 2.27 -7.96
N ARG A 364 17.52 3.47 -7.65
CA ARG A 364 18.60 3.64 -6.66
C ARG A 364 18.03 3.35 -5.28
N ALA A 365 18.13 2.14 -4.83
CA ALA A 365 17.73 1.70 -3.52
C ALA A 365 18.92 1.03 -2.83
N TYR A 366 19.06 1.27 -1.54
CA TYR A 366 20.08 0.59 -0.74
C TYR A 366 19.42 -0.62 -0.08
N THR A 367 19.89 -1.82 -0.37
CA THR A 367 19.43 -3.07 0.25
C THR A 367 20.17 -3.32 1.57
N TYR A 368 19.47 -3.81 2.57
CA TYR A 368 20.05 -4.26 3.83
C TYR A 368 19.37 -5.54 4.34
N ASN A 369 20.19 -6.53 4.73
CA ASN A 369 19.73 -7.72 5.41
C ASN A 369 19.28 -7.39 6.85
N TYR A 370 18.03 -7.04 7.03
CA TYR A 370 17.42 -6.76 8.34
C TYR A 370 17.04 -8.04 9.10
N TYR A 371 17.07 -9.19 8.45
CA TYR A 371 16.45 -10.44 8.92
C TYR A 371 17.27 -11.27 9.92
N GLN A 372 18.46 -10.86 10.29
CA GLN A 372 19.14 -11.54 11.40
C GLN A 372 18.45 -11.35 12.77
N THR A 373 17.49 -10.44 12.88
CA THR A 373 16.83 -10.11 14.17
C THR A 373 15.35 -10.46 14.26
N ARG A 374 14.66 -10.78 13.14
CA ARG A 374 13.26 -11.21 13.17
C ARG A 374 13.11 -12.73 13.13
N LYS A 375 13.21 -13.37 14.29
CA LYS A 375 13.05 -14.85 14.45
C LYS A 375 11.63 -15.38 14.23
N ARG A 376 10.59 -14.55 13.94
CA ARG A 376 9.20 -15.01 13.83
C ARG A 376 8.39 -14.18 12.81
N ARG A 377 8.50 -14.53 11.51
CA ARG A 377 7.40 -14.30 10.56
C ARG A 377 6.72 -15.64 10.30
N PRO A 378 5.38 -15.75 10.48
CA PRO A 378 4.70 -17.06 10.47
C PRO A 378 4.50 -17.67 9.08
N PHE A 379 4.94 -17.05 8.00
CA PHE A 379 4.90 -17.67 6.68
C PHE A 379 6.24 -17.57 5.98
N TYR A 380 6.92 -18.70 5.99
CA TYR A 380 8.06 -18.97 5.13
C TYR A 380 7.58 -19.22 3.70
N TYR A 381 7.59 -18.21 2.85
CA TYR A 381 7.97 -18.48 1.48
C TYR A 381 9.50 -18.62 1.49
N ASN A 382 9.97 -19.85 1.45
CA ASN A 382 11.39 -20.25 1.30
C ASN A 382 12.42 -19.15 1.63
N GLY A 383 12.49 -18.74 2.90
CA GLY A 383 13.70 -18.29 3.59
C GLY A 383 14.57 -17.18 3.00
N LYS A 384 14.15 -16.41 1.98
CA LYS A 384 14.99 -15.33 1.43
C LYS A 384 14.20 -14.02 1.25
N ASN A 385 14.80 -12.98 1.70
CA ASN A 385 14.25 -11.69 2.08
C ASN A 385 14.02 -10.77 0.88
N ILE A 386 12.77 -10.29 0.71
CA ILE A 386 12.50 -9.09 -0.11
C ILE A 386 12.66 -7.89 0.83
N GLU A 387 13.60 -7.02 0.54
CA GLU A 387 13.97 -5.88 1.39
C GLU A 387 13.34 -4.57 0.95
N ILE A 388 12.47 -4.59 -0.06
CA ILE A 388 11.80 -3.42 -0.59
C ILE A 388 10.32 -3.71 -0.64
N ASP A 389 9.55 -2.94 0.11
CA ASP A 389 8.12 -2.87 -0.07
C ASP A 389 7.76 -1.71 -1.01
N ILE A 390 6.84 -1.98 -1.93
CA ILE A 390 6.39 -1.04 -2.95
C ILE A 390 4.88 -0.95 -2.89
N PHE A 391 4.38 0.28 -2.84
CA PHE A 391 2.96 0.57 -2.75
C PHE A 391 2.53 1.53 -3.85
N ASN A 392 1.34 1.33 -4.38
CA ASN A 392 0.70 2.36 -5.20
C ASN A 392 0.45 3.60 -4.34
N TYR A 393 0.80 4.77 -4.87
CA TYR A 393 0.72 6.01 -4.15
C TYR A 393 0.16 7.13 -5.04
N VAL A 394 -0.67 7.96 -4.46
CA VAL A 394 -1.23 9.16 -5.09
C VAL A 394 -0.95 10.35 -4.17
N GLU A 395 -0.43 11.44 -4.71
CA GLU A 395 -0.28 12.68 -3.93
C GLU A 395 -1.64 13.21 -3.48
N SER A 396 -1.73 13.65 -2.24
CA SER A 396 -2.99 14.07 -1.63
C SER A 396 -2.81 15.25 -0.67
N LEU A 397 -3.87 16.05 -0.57
CA LEU A 397 -4.02 17.12 0.43
C LEU A 397 -4.81 16.68 1.66
N VAL A 398 -5.14 15.39 1.75
CA VAL A 398 -5.93 14.85 2.87
C VAL A 398 -5.17 15.06 4.19
N SER A 399 -5.86 15.66 5.17
CA SER A 399 -5.33 15.84 6.51
C SER A 399 -5.53 14.59 7.37
N VAL A 400 -4.53 14.28 8.21
CA VAL A 400 -4.62 13.20 9.20
C VAL A 400 -5.19 13.68 10.55
N GLY A 401 -5.53 14.97 10.65
CA GLY A 401 -5.87 15.63 11.91
C GLY A 401 -4.62 15.86 12.78
N ASN A 402 -4.32 17.12 13.09
CA ASN A 402 -3.12 17.48 13.82
C ASN A 402 -3.09 16.86 15.22
N ILE A 403 -2.14 15.97 15.42
CA ILE A 403 -1.59 15.69 16.75
C ILE A 403 -0.09 15.92 16.63
N ASN A 404 0.41 16.94 17.33
CA ASN A 404 1.84 17.15 17.49
C ASN A 404 2.44 15.85 18.02
N ILE A 405 3.44 15.34 17.32
CA ILE A 405 4.28 14.27 17.85
C ILE A 405 5.16 14.97 18.87
N GLU A 406 4.73 15.00 20.13
CA GLU A 406 5.61 15.41 21.22
C GLU A 406 6.74 14.38 21.31
N GLU A 407 7.95 14.89 21.13
CA GLU A 407 9.20 14.16 21.37
C GLU A 407 9.28 13.82 22.86
N HIS A 408 9.14 12.55 23.21
CA HIS A 408 9.53 12.00 24.52
C HIS A 408 10.74 11.08 24.35
#